data_0313b51dff5e66acaeef8bb4f44a1017
#
_entry.id   0313b51dff5e66acaeef8bb4f44a1017
#
_cell.length_a   1.000
_cell.length_b   1.000
_cell.length_c   1.000
_cell.angle_alpha   90.00
_cell.angle_beta   90.00
_cell.angle_gamma   90.00
#
_symmetry.space_group_name_H-M   'P 1'
#
loop_
_entity.id
_entity.type
_entity.pdbx_description
1 polymer ?
#
loop_
_entity_poly.entity_id
_entity_poly.type
_entity_poly.pdbx_seq_one_letter_code
_entity_poly.pdbx_strand_id
1 'polypeptide(L)'
;KKILEFANTKIIALDRDKNTEKIALDFEKKFKTRFLFKNKKFSEINDLDLKKEKIKAVIFDLGYSYTQVKDSKKGLSFDASGELNMKMGLNNFSAKDVINKLNEKDLEKIFKFFGEEKDSKRIAYKIIKERKIKEIDTQKLVKIIESSKRKKNYKIHSATKVFQALRIFVNKEISELIYGLINATKVVDEGGIIAVVGFHSLEDKIIKYFFKSLSEIKSVSRYMPKIKEKANLFKLINKKPITPSIQEIKENPPSRSAKLRFAIKEKNILNFKTDILDKFNYLIEIENYSEKL
;
A
#
# COMPACT_ATOMS: atom_id res chain seq x y z
N LYS A 1 14.61 10.75 9.84
CA LYS A 1 15.81 11.27 10.52
C LYS A 1 16.78 11.86 9.51
N LYS A 2 17.30 11.08 8.53
CA LYS A 2 18.30 11.54 7.56
C LYS A 2 17.89 12.83 6.80
N ILE A 3 16.64 12.95 6.39
CA ILE A 3 16.15 14.16 5.70
C ILE A 3 16.25 15.42 6.60
N LEU A 4 15.98 15.28 7.90
CA LEU A 4 16.04 16.37 8.87
C LEU A 4 17.49 16.79 9.24
N GLU A 5 18.49 16.03 8.79
CA GLU A 5 19.90 16.42 8.92
C GLU A 5 20.24 17.59 7.99
N PHE A 6 19.47 17.78 6.91
CA PHE A 6 19.58 18.99 6.07
C PHE A 6 18.88 20.18 6.74
N ALA A 7 19.64 21.27 6.98
CA ALA A 7 19.20 22.38 7.83
C ALA A 7 17.89 23.04 7.39
N ASN A 8 17.65 23.17 6.08
CA ASN A 8 16.52 23.90 5.51
C ASN A 8 15.31 23.00 5.17
N THR A 9 15.23 21.81 5.77
CA THR A 9 14.12 20.90 5.51
C THR A 9 13.10 20.92 6.64
N LYS A 10 11.82 20.88 6.27
CA LYS A 10 10.67 20.68 7.15
C LYS A 10 9.94 19.41 6.70
N ILE A 11 9.46 18.62 7.64
CA ILE A 11 8.73 17.38 7.38
C ILE A 11 7.36 17.43 8.05
N ILE A 12 6.33 17.11 7.30
CA ILE A 12 5.02 16.76 7.81
C ILE A 12 4.87 15.26 7.62
N ALA A 13 4.84 14.52 8.72
CA ALA A 13 4.73 13.06 8.72
C ALA A 13 3.29 12.64 9.00
N LEU A 14 2.78 11.70 8.20
CA LEU A 14 1.46 11.10 8.36
C LEU A 14 1.61 9.62 8.69
N ASP A 15 0.93 9.17 9.71
CA ASP A 15 0.79 7.74 10.02
C ASP A 15 -0.58 7.47 10.63
N ARG A 16 -1.22 6.40 10.21
CA ARG A 16 -2.53 5.96 10.72
C ARG A 16 -2.44 5.19 12.04
N ASP A 17 -1.25 4.65 12.38
CA ASP A 17 -1.04 3.89 13.60
C ASP A 17 -0.73 4.83 14.77
N LYS A 18 -1.66 4.94 15.73
CA LYS A 18 -1.48 5.76 16.93
C LYS A 18 -0.24 5.39 17.75
N ASN A 19 0.25 4.16 17.65
CA ASN A 19 1.45 3.75 18.39
C ASN A 19 2.72 4.48 17.90
N THR A 20 2.71 5.03 16.68
CA THR A 20 3.81 5.84 16.15
C THR A 20 3.88 7.22 16.77
N GLU A 21 2.81 7.70 17.40
CA GLU A 21 2.73 9.03 18.03
C GLU A 21 3.80 9.25 19.10
N LYS A 22 4.09 8.22 19.90
CA LYS A 22 5.15 8.32 20.92
C LYS A 22 6.52 8.62 20.31
N ILE A 23 6.86 7.94 19.23
CA ILE A 23 8.12 8.15 18.51
C ILE A 23 8.10 9.54 17.83
N ALA A 24 6.96 9.92 17.28
CA ALA A 24 6.79 11.22 16.63
C ALA A 24 6.97 12.39 17.60
N LEU A 25 6.46 12.30 18.84
CA LEU A 25 6.64 13.30 19.89
C LEU A 25 8.12 13.55 20.23
N ASP A 26 8.94 12.49 20.23
CA ASP A 26 10.38 12.63 20.45
C ASP A 26 11.06 13.37 19.28
N PHE A 27 10.59 13.13 18.05
CA PHE A 27 11.07 13.90 16.90
C PHE A 27 10.61 15.36 16.95
N GLU A 28 9.36 15.63 17.34
CA GLU A 28 8.84 16.99 17.51
C GLU A 28 9.63 17.77 18.55
N LYS A 29 9.93 17.17 19.71
CA LYS A 29 10.79 17.78 20.74
C LYS A 29 12.18 18.11 20.19
N LYS A 30 12.77 17.16 19.42
CA LYS A 30 14.14 17.31 18.88
C LYS A 30 14.24 18.32 17.75
N PHE A 31 13.28 18.32 16.83
CA PHE A 31 13.33 19.13 15.60
C PHE A 31 12.38 20.33 15.62
N LYS A 32 11.59 20.47 16.68
CA LYS A 32 10.68 21.60 16.93
C LYS A 32 9.80 21.89 15.68
N THR A 33 9.84 23.14 15.20
CA THR A 33 9.05 23.62 14.05
C THR A 33 9.36 22.92 12.71
N ARG A 34 10.44 22.14 12.65
CA ARG A 34 10.87 21.44 11.43
C ARG A 34 10.25 20.06 11.25
N PHE A 35 9.61 19.52 12.28
CA PHE A 35 8.90 18.24 12.21
C PHE A 35 7.51 18.40 12.80
N LEU A 36 6.50 17.95 12.05
CA LEU A 36 5.11 17.93 12.49
C LEU A 36 4.53 16.54 12.19
N PHE A 37 3.91 15.94 13.19
CA PHE A 37 3.21 14.67 13.03
C PHE A 37 1.70 14.87 12.98
N LYS A 38 1.03 14.08 12.14
CA LYS A 38 -0.43 13.99 12.08
C LYS A 38 -0.87 12.53 12.05
N ASN A 39 -1.70 12.13 13.01
CA ASN A 39 -2.33 10.81 12.97
C ASN A 39 -3.48 10.81 11.96
N LYS A 40 -3.13 10.60 10.69
CA LYS A 40 -4.04 10.58 9.54
C LYS A 40 -3.61 9.53 8.54
N LYS A 41 -4.53 9.13 7.68
CA LYS A 41 -4.21 8.35 6.50
C LYS A 41 -3.48 9.22 5.49
N PHE A 42 -2.55 8.64 4.72
CA PHE A 42 -1.84 9.41 3.71
C PHE A 42 -2.72 9.79 2.51
N SER A 43 -3.83 9.08 2.28
CA SER A 43 -4.85 9.49 1.32
C SER A 43 -5.51 10.83 1.66
N GLU A 44 -5.47 11.22 2.95
CA GLU A 44 -6.05 12.47 3.47
C GLU A 44 -5.05 13.65 3.45
N ILE A 45 -3.93 13.53 2.73
CA ILE A 45 -2.91 14.60 2.64
C ILE A 45 -3.49 15.92 2.11
N ASN A 46 -4.52 15.84 1.27
CA ASN A 46 -5.20 17.02 0.72
C ASN A 46 -6.03 17.79 1.77
N ASP A 47 -6.36 17.15 2.91
CA ASP A 47 -7.14 17.76 3.99
C ASP A 47 -6.26 18.51 4.99
N LEU A 48 -4.96 18.53 4.76
CA LEU A 48 -4.03 19.33 5.54
C LEU A 48 -4.06 20.78 5.06
N ASP A 49 -3.98 21.73 6.01
CA ASP A 49 -3.80 23.14 5.65
C ASP A 49 -2.35 23.40 5.22
N LEU A 50 -2.08 23.14 3.94
CA LEU A 50 -0.77 23.29 3.31
C LEU A 50 -0.65 24.58 2.47
N LYS A 51 -1.64 25.48 2.52
CA LYS A 51 -1.71 26.66 1.63
C LYS A 51 -0.50 27.58 1.72
N LYS A 52 0.19 27.59 2.86
CA LYS A 52 1.38 28.40 3.09
C LYS A 52 2.70 27.65 2.88
N GLU A 53 2.64 26.37 2.60
CA GLU A 53 3.81 25.49 2.51
C GLU A 53 4.13 25.20 1.04
N LYS A 54 5.41 25.25 0.70
CA LYS A 54 5.91 24.78 -0.60
C LYS A 54 6.31 23.32 -0.50
N ILE A 55 5.47 22.42 -1.01
CA ILE A 55 5.70 20.98 -0.92
C ILE A 55 6.62 20.53 -2.06
N LYS A 56 7.89 20.33 -1.75
CA LYS A 56 8.92 19.90 -2.71
C LYS A 56 9.00 18.39 -2.90
N ALA A 57 8.51 17.61 -1.94
CA ALA A 57 8.46 16.17 -2.08
C ALA A 57 7.33 15.56 -1.27
N VAL A 58 6.72 14.50 -1.82
CA VAL A 58 5.85 13.58 -1.08
C VAL A 58 6.46 12.19 -1.19
N ILE A 59 6.73 11.57 -0.05
CA ILE A 59 7.37 10.25 0.03
C ILE A 59 6.40 9.29 0.69
N PHE A 60 6.07 8.20 -0.02
CA PHE A 60 5.31 7.09 0.51
C PHE A 60 6.25 5.93 0.82
N ASP A 61 6.21 5.45 2.06
CA ASP A 61 6.83 4.19 2.47
C ASP A 61 5.68 3.23 2.82
N LEU A 62 5.32 2.39 1.84
CA LEU A 62 4.14 1.53 1.95
C LEU A 62 4.42 0.31 2.82
N GLY A 63 3.35 -0.33 3.28
CA GLY A 63 3.42 -1.55 4.06
C GLY A 63 3.41 -1.30 5.56
N TYR A 64 4.21 -2.07 6.29
CA TYR A 64 4.22 -2.10 7.76
C TYR A 64 5.64 -2.07 8.33
N SER A 65 5.76 -1.55 9.55
CA SER A 65 7.05 -1.49 10.23
C SER A 65 7.42 -2.85 10.85
N TYR A 66 8.71 -3.07 11.04
CA TYR A 66 9.24 -4.27 11.72
C TYR A 66 8.68 -4.45 13.14
N THR A 67 8.43 -3.35 13.85
CA THR A 67 7.82 -3.36 15.17
C THR A 67 6.38 -3.86 15.15
N GLN A 68 5.62 -3.54 14.10
CA GLN A 68 4.24 -4.03 13.91
C GLN A 68 4.21 -5.53 13.64
N VAL A 69 5.18 -6.09 12.92
CA VAL A 69 5.27 -7.54 12.67
C VAL A 69 5.58 -8.31 13.95
N LYS A 70 6.45 -7.77 14.81
CA LYS A 70 6.81 -8.38 16.10
C LYS A 70 5.71 -8.30 17.14
N ASP A 71 4.75 -7.41 16.98
CA ASP A 71 3.62 -7.31 17.90
C ASP A 71 2.64 -8.46 17.63
N SER A 72 2.69 -9.48 18.50
CA SER A 72 1.83 -10.65 18.42
C SER A 72 0.33 -10.31 18.43
N LYS A 73 -0.05 -9.20 19.09
CA LYS A 73 -1.45 -8.71 19.12
C LYS A 73 -1.95 -8.21 17.77
N LYS A 74 -1.05 -7.85 16.87
CA LYS A 74 -1.41 -7.41 15.52
C LYS A 74 -1.64 -8.57 14.54
N GLY A 75 -1.15 -9.78 14.82
CA GLY A 75 -1.38 -10.96 13.98
C GLY A 75 -0.91 -10.81 12.53
N LEU A 76 0.11 -9.99 12.28
CA LEU A 76 0.69 -9.77 10.95
C LEU A 76 1.63 -10.89 10.53
N SER A 77 2.18 -11.63 11.50
CA SER A 77 3.02 -12.81 11.25
C SER A 77 2.20 -14.09 11.33
N PHE A 78 2.44 -15.00 10.40
CA PHE A 78 1.87 -16.35 10.43
C PHE A 78 2.52 -17.27 11.47
N ASP A 79 3.67 -16.89 12.02
CA ASP A 79 4.34 -17.58 13.13
C ASP A 79 3.76 -17.17 14.50
N ALA A 80 2.92 -16.13 14.54
CA ALA A 80 2.35 -15.65 15.79
C ALA A 80 1.24 -16.58 16.29
N SER A 81 1.26 -16.87 17.58
CA SER A 81 0.16 -17.56 18.30
C SER A 81 -1.01 -16.61 18.63
N GLY A 82 -0.97 -15.39 18.13
CA GLY A 82 -1.92 -14.33 18.44
C GLY A 82 -3.21 -14.36 17.63
N GLU A 83 -4.11 -13.44 17.96
CA GLU A 83 -5.35 -13.22 17.21
C GLU A 83 -5.06 -12.77 15.77
N LEU A 84 -5.91 -13.20 14.85
CA LEU A 84 -5.87 -12.81 13.44
C LEU A 84 -6.43 -11.38 13.27
N ASN A 85 -5.69 -10.38 13.75
CA ASN A 85 -6.14 -8.99 13.81
C ASN A 85 -5.84 -8.24 12.50
N MET A 86 -4.56 -8.06 12.16
CA MET A 86 -4.01 -7.37 10.99
C MET A 86 -4.36 -5.88 10.85
N LYS A 87 -4.95 -5.24 11.87
CA LYS A 87 -5.24 -3.80 11.83
C LYS A 87 -3.98 -2.95 12.00
N MET A 88 -3.85 -1.93 11.16
CA MET A 88 -2.76 -0.95 11.19
C MET A 88 -3.19 0.43 11.73
N GLY A 89 -4.18 0.48 12.59
CA GLY A 89 -4.80 1.73 13.08
C GLY A 89 -6.20 1.89 12.53
N LEU A 90 -6.79 3.01 12.51
CA LEU A 90 -8.10 3.49 12.03
C LEU A 90 -9.02 2.50 11.25
N ASN A 91 -9.11 1.24 11.71
CA ASN A 91 -9.86 0.15 11.07
C ASN A 91 -10.95 -0.38 11.98
N ASN A 92 -12.13 -0.68 11.43
CA ASN A 92 -13.29 -1.13 12.21
C ASN A 92 -13.39 -2.65 12.33
N PHE A 93 -12.76 -3.43 11.43
CA PHE A 93 -12.83 -4.89 11.37
C PHE A 93 -11.43 -5.50 11.29
N SER A 94 -11.32 -6.76 11.67
CA SER A 94 -10.07 -7.53 11.72
C SER A 94 -10.03 -8.61 10.63
N ALA A 95 -8.86 -9.21 10.39
CA ALA A 95 -8.75 -10.38 9.52
C ALA A 95 -9.54 -11.59 10.04
N LYS A 96 -9.75 -11.69 11.36
CA LYS A 96 -10.62 -12.68 11.99
C LYS A 96 -12.07 -12.51 11.53
N ASP A 97 -12.57 -11.26 11.48
CA ASP A 97 -13.91 -10.96 10.97
C ASP A 97 -14.03 -11.35 9.51
N VAL A 98 -13.01 -11.00 8.67
CA VAL A 98 -12.98 -11.36 7.25
C VAL A 98 -13.12 -12.86 7.06
N ILE A 99 -12.30 -13.67 7.74
CA ILE A 99 -12.27 -15.12 7.61
C ILE A 99 -13.56 -15.76 8.11
N ASN A 100 -14.13 -15.24 9.20
CA ASN A 100 -15.25 -15.90 9.84
C ASN A 100 -16.63 -15.42 9.35
N LYS A 101 -16.72 -14.24 8.70
CA LYS A 101 -18.02 -13.67 8.26
C LYS A 101 -18.22 -13.68 6.74
N LEU A 102 -17.20 -13.36 5.92
CA LEU A 102 -17.38 -13.26 4.47
C LEU A 102 -17.69 -14.61 3.81
N ASN A 103 -18.44 -14.57 2.70
CA ASN A 103 -18.77 -15.77 1.94
C ASN A 103 -17.58 -16.31 1.12
N GLU A 104 -17.74 -17.51 0.56
CA GLU A 104 -16.68 -18.21 -0.20
C GLU A 104 -16.19 -17.40 -1.41
N LYS A 105 -17.11 -16.82 -2.18
CA LYS A 105 -16.78 -16.06 -3.40
C LYS A 105 -15.99 -14.78 -3.07
N ASP A 106 -16.35 -14.10 -1.98
CA ASP A 106 -15.67 -12.89 -1.54
C ASP A 106 -14.24 -13.23 -1.06
N LEU A 107 -14.07 -14.27 -0.24
CA LEU A 107 -12.75 -14.76 0.18
C LEU A 107 -11.88 -15.18 -1.00
N GLU A 108 -12.45 -15.93 -1.97
CA GLU A 108 -11.73 -16.32 -3.18
C GLU A 108 -11.19 -15.10 -3.93
N LYS A 109 -12.01 -14.06 -4.13
CA LYS A 109 -11.61 -12.85 -4.84
C LYS A 109 -10.52 -12.08 -4.08
N ILE A 110 -10.64 -11.94 -2.76
CA ILE A 110 -9.62 -11.30 -1.92
C ILE A 110 -8.28 -12.03 -2.10
N PHE A 111 -8.24 -13.34 -1.94
CA PHE A 111 -7.00 -14.10 -2.05
C PHE A 111 -6.42 -14.09 -3.46
N LYS A 112 -7.28 -14.15 -4.50
CA LYS A 112 -6.88 -14.16 -5.89
C LYS A 112 -6.28 -12.82 -6.32
N PHE A 113 -6.94 -11.71 -6.00
CA PHE A 113 -6.57 -10.40 -6.54
C PHE A 113 -5.56 -9.65 -5.67
N PHE A 114 -5.64 -9.74 -4.34
CA PHE A 114 -4.69 -9.06 -3.46
C PHE A 114 -3.47 -9.91 -3.13
N GLY A 115 -3.63 -11.22 -3.05
CA GLY A 115 -2.53 -12.15 -2.78
C GLY A 115 -1.91 -12.76 -4.03
N GLU A 116 -2.50 -12.59 -5.21
CA GLU A 116 -2.11 -13.34 -6.41
C GLU A 116 -2.03 -14.86 -6.13
N GLU A 117 -3.00 -15.35 -5.32
CA GLU A 117 -3.04 -16.74 -4.87
C GLU A 117 -3.74 -17.64 -5.89
N LYS A 118 -3.02 -18.62 -6.42
CA LYS A 118 -3.55 -19.53 -7.45
C LYS A 118 -4.55 -20.56 -6.89
N ASP A 119 -4.38 -20.95 -5.62
CA ASP A 119 -5.25 -21.89 -4.94
C ASP A 119 -6.38 -21.21 -4.16
N SER A 120 -6.69 -19.92 -4.47
CA SER A 120 -7.66 -19.06 -3.78
C SER A 120 -9.01 -19.73 -3.56
N LYS A 121 -9.59 -20.34 -4.62
CA LYS A 121 -10.88 -21.04 -4.54
C LYS A 121 -10.86 -22.20 -3.55
N ARG A 122 -9.81 -23.04 -3.60
CA ARG A 122 -9.67 -24.20 -2.73
C ARG A 122 -9.46 -23.81 -1.27
N ILE A 123 -8.70 -22.72 -1.04
CA ILE A 123 -8.48 -22.18 0.29
C ILE A 123 -9.79 -21.61 0.85
N ALA A 124 -10.52 -20.80 0.07
CA ALA A 124 -11.80 -20.24 0.47
C ALA A 124 -12.81 -21.33 0.82
N TYR A 125 -12.98 -22.34 -0.04
CA TYR A 125 -13.85 -23.48 0.22
C TYR A 125 -13.53 -24.18 1.55
N LYS A 126 -12.25 -24.48 1.81
CA LYS A 126 -11.84 -25.11 3.07
C LYS A 126 -12.10 -24.24 4.29
N ILE A 127 -11.85 -22.93 4.19
CA ILE A 127 -12.18 -21.97 5.25
C ILE A 127 -13.67 -22.06 5.60
N ILE A 128 -14.55 -21.99 4.58
CA ILE A 128 -16.00 -22.09 4.79
C ILE A 128 -16.40 -23.40 5.47
N LYS A 129 -15.78 -24.50 5.08
CA LYS A 129 -16.05 -25.82 5.70
C LYS A 129 -15.60 -25.86 7.17
N GLU A 130 -14.39 -25.43 7.43
CA GLU A 130 -13.76 -25.52 8.75
C GLU A 130 -14.35 -24.56 9.79
N ARG A 131 -14.76 -23.36 9.39
CA ARG A 131 -15.35 -22.38 10.32
C ARG A 131 -16.73 -22.79 10.85
N LYS A 132 -17.45 -23.72 10.15
CA LYS A 132 -18.71 -24.29 10.63
C LYS A 132 -18.51 -25.17 11.87
N ILE A 133 -17.30 -25.71 12.04
CA ILE A 133 -16.97 -26.62 13.15
C ILE A 133 -16.42 -25.80 14.33
N LYS A 134 -15.49 -24.92 14.06
CA LYS A 134 -14.83 -24.06 15.06
C LYS A 134 -14.29 -22.81 14.40
N GLU A 135 -14.36 -21.68 15.11
CA GLU A 135 -13.78 -20.41 14.70
C GLU A 135 -12.30 -20.58 14.29
N ILE A 136 -11.90 -19.85 13.25
CA ILE A 136 -10.56 -19.96 12.68
C ILE A 136 -9.65 -18.90 13.30
N ASP A 137 -8.61 -19.36 13.99
CA ASP A 137 -7.48 -18.58 14.47
C ASP A 137 -6.30 -18.58 13.47
N THR A 138 -5.22 -17.91 13.81
CA THR A 138 -4.02 -17.80 12.96
C THR A 138 -3.44 -19.16 12.61
N GLN A 139 -3.26 -20.06 13.58
CA GLN A 139 -2.64 -21.36 13.34
C GLN A 139 -3.53 -22.29 12.51
N LYS A 140 -4.83 -22.29 12.79
CA LYS A 140 -5.80 -23.06 12.00
C LYS A 140 -5.85 -22.56 10.55
N LEU A 141 -5.79 -21.24 10.33
CA LEU A 141 -5.72 -20.67 9.00
C LEU A 141 -4.47 -21.15 8.25
N VAL A 142 -3.29 -21.11 8.89
CA VAL A 142 -2.04 -21.60 8.27
C VAL A 142 -2.18 -23.07 7.85
N LYS A 143 -2.68 -23.96 8.72
CA LYS A 143 -2.91 -25.38 8.41
C LYS A 143 -3.88 -25.58 7.24
N ILE A 144 -4.96 -24.79 7.19
CA ILE A 144 -5.92 -24.82 6.07
C ILE A 144 -5.23 -24.44 4.77
N ILE A 145 -4.42 -23.36 4.78
CA ILE A 145 -3.69 -22.92 3.59
C ILE A 145 -2.72 -24.00 3.12
N GLU A 146 -1.87 -24.51 4.01
CA GLU A 146 -0.85 -25.52 3.67
C GLU A 146 -1.49 -26.77 3.07
N SER A 147 -2.56 -27.28 3.68
CA SER A 147 -3.29 -28.44 3.18
C SER A 147 -4.08 -28.20 1.89
N SER A 148 -4.21 -26.93 1.48
CA SER A 148 -4.92 -26.52 0.26
C SER A 148 -4.00 -26.34 -0.93
N LYS A 149 -2.68 -26.25 -0.72
CA LYS A 149 -1.73 -26.03 -1.81
C LYS A 149 -1.56 -27.27 -2.69
N ARG A 150 -1.65 -27.05 -4.01
CA ARG A 150 -1.35 -28.12 -5.01
C ARG A 150 0.14 -28.34 -5.18
N LYS A 151 0.93 -27.27 -5.10
CA LYS A 151 2.40 -27.30 -5.19
C LYS A 151 2.99 -26.50 -4.05
N LYS A 152 3.93 -27.10 -3.32
CA LYS A 152 4.70 -26.40 -2.30
C LYS A 152 5.78 -25.55 -2.98
N ASN A 153 5.87 -24.28 -2.58
CA ASN A 153 6.98 -23.41 -2.98
C ASN A 153 7.95 -23.34 -1.80
N TYR A 154 9.14 -23.89 -1.96
CA TYR A 154 10.15 -23.89 -0.89
C TYR A 154 10.81 -22.53 -0.64
N LYS A 155 10.63 -21.57 -1.57
CA LYS A 155 11.23 -20.24 -1.45
C LYS A 155 10.39 -19.26 -0.61
N ILE A 156 9.09 -19.49 -0.52
CA ILE A 156 8.13 -18.59 0.15
C ILE A 156 7.16 -19.44 0.95
N HIS A 157 6.94 -19.08 2.21
CA HIS A 157 5.97 -19.78 3.07
C HIS A 157 4.57 -19.80 2.42
N SER A 158 3.87 -20.92 2.52
CA SER A 158 2.57 -21.12 1.86
C SER A 158 1.51 -20.08 2.23
N ALA A 159 1.55 -19.58 3.47
CA ALA A 159 0.58 -18.62 3.98
C ALA A 159 0.86 -17.16 3.52
N THR A 160 2.07 -16.84 3.05
CA THR A 160 2.49 -15.45 2.75
C THR A 160 1.48 -14.70 1.89
N LYS A 161 1.00 -15.31 0.80
CA LYS A 161 0.08 -14.66 -0.14
C LYS A 161 -1.31 -14.39 0.43
N VAL A 162 -1.82 -15.31 1.23
CA VAL A 162 -3.13 -15.17 1.88
C VAL A 162 -3.07 -14.14 2.98
N PHE A 163 -2.00 -14.12 3.78
CA PHE A 163 -1.78 -13.10 4.81
C PHE A 163 -1.60 -11.71 4.20
N GLN A 164 -0.85 -11.60 3.11
CA GLN A 164 -0.76 -10.35 2.34
C GLN A 164 -2.15 -9.89 1.86
N ALA A 165 -2.96 -10.80 1.31
CA ALA A 165 -4.30 -10.47 0.82
C ALA A 165 -5.22 -9.97 1.93
N LEU A 166 -5.20 -10.63 3.09
CA LEU A 166 -5.98 -10.22 4.26
C LEU A 166 -5.53 -8.86 4.78
N ARG A 167 -4.23 -8.62 4.86
CA ARG A 167 -3.67 -7.34 5.30
C ARG A 167 -4.11 -6.20 4.39
N ILE A 168 -3.96 -6.39 3.07
CA ILE A 168 -4.38 -5.41 2.06
C ILE A 168 -5.87 -5.09 2.23
N PHE A 169 -6.71 -6.12 2.36
CA PHE A 169 -8.14 -5.95 2.50
C PHE A 169 -8.53 -5.24 3.80
N VAL A 170 -8.01 -5.69 4.95
CA VAL A 170 -8.31 -5.10 6.27
C VAL A 170 -7.93 -3.64 6.32
N ASN A 171 -6.82 -3.27 5.69
CA ASN A 171 -6.29 -1.93 5.75
C ASN A 171 -6.70 -1.06 4.55
N LYS A 172 -7.47 -1.58 3.59
CA LYS A 172 -7.87 -0.90 2.36
C LYS A 172 -6.66 -0.28 1.64
N GLU A 173 -5.55 -1.05 1.56
CA GLU A 173 -4.26 -0.53 1.11
C GLU A 173 -4.28 -0.07 -0.35
N ILE A 174 -5.17 -0.62 -1.19
CA ILE A 174 -5.28 -0.28 -2.60
C ILE A 174 -5.95 1.08 -2.81
N SER A 175 -7.12 1.29 -2.20
CA SER A 175 -7.81 2.58 -2.27
C SER A 175 -6.98 3.68 -1.62
N GLU A 176 -6.34 3.39 -0.47
CA GLU A 176 -5.40 4.30 0.18
C GLU A 176 -4.29 4.74 -0.77
N LEU A 177 -3.61 3.78 -1.45
CA LEU A 177 -2.55 4.08 -2.39
C LEU A 177 -3.05 4.93 -3.57
N ILE A 178 -4.18 4.57 -4.17
CA ILE A 178 -4.72 5.28 -5.33
C ILE A 178 -5.09 6.71 -4.97
N TYR A 179 -5.86 6.91 -3.90
CA TYR A 179 -6.23 8.25 -3.44
C TYR A 179 -5.03 9.05 -2.92
N GLY A 180 -4.08 8.38 -2.25
CA GLY A 180 -2.82 8.97 -1.83
C GLY A 180 -2.03 9.55 -3.00
N LEU A 181 -1.87 8.79 -4.10
CA LEU A 181 -1.18 9.25 -5.31
C LEU A 181 -1.89 10.45 -5.96
N ILE A 182 -3.23 10.38 -6.07
CA ILE A 182 -4.03 11.48 -6.63
C ILE A 182 -3.87 12.74 -5.77
N ASN A 183 -4.01 12.63 -4.46
CA ASN A 183 -3.97 13.78 -3.56
C ASN A 183 -2.54 14.31 -3.37
N ALA A 184 -1.52 13.46 -3.35
CA ALA A 184 -0.12 13.91 -3.40
C ALA A 184 0.18 14.75 -4.65
N THR A 185 -0.40 14.34 -5.78
CA THR A 185 -0.24 15.09 -7.04
C THR A 185 -0.85 16.50 -6.98
N LYS A 186 -1.92 16.68 -6.21
CA LYS A 186 -2.54 18.00 -6.02
C LYS A 186 -1.71 18.92 -5.13
N VAL A 187 -1.08 18.36 -4.08
CA VAL A 187 -0.37 19.15 -3.07
C VAL A 187 1.10 19.41 -3.40
N VAL A 188 1.75 18.53 -4.16
CA VAL A 188 3.15 18.75 -4.55
C VAL A 188 3.27 19.87 -5.56
N ASP A 189 4.26 20.76 -5.38
CA ASP A 189 4.53 21.89 -6.30
C ASP A 189 5.14 21.42 -7.63
N GLU A 190 5.10 22.30 -8.60
CA GLU A 190 5.88 22.16 -9.85
C GLU A 190 7.38 22.02 -9.54
N GLY A 191 8.05 21.11 -10.25
CA GLY A 191 9.43 20.71 -9.97
C GLY A 191 9.56 19.79 -8.73
N GLY A 192 8.50 19.54 -7.99
CA GLY A 192 8.52 18.66 -6.84
C GLY A 192 8.45 17.18 -7.23
N ILE A 193 8.77 16.30 -6.28
CA ILE A 193 8.93 14.85 -6.47
C ILE A 193 7.86 14.09 -5.70
N ILE A 194 7.26 13.10 -6.36
CA ILE A 194 6.49 12.04 -5.68
C ILE A 194 7.31 10.76 -5.76
N ALA A 195 7.69 10.22 -4.60
CA ALA A 195 8.46 8.99 -4.48
C ALA A 195 7.67 7.94 -3.69
N VAL A 196 7.65 6.71 -4.16
CA VAL A 196 6.88 5.62 -3.56
C VAL A 196 7.74 4.37 -3.45
N VAL A 197 7.90 3.86 -2.23
CA VAL A 197 8.51 2.56 -1.96
C VAL A 197 7.37 1.56 -1.75
N GLY A 198 7.27 0.58 -2.64
CA GLY A 198 6.32 -0.51 -2.53
C GLY A 198 7.04 -1.85 -2.30
N PHE A 199 6.35 -2.83 -1.74
CA PHE A 199 6.92 -4.10 -1.32
C PHE A 199 6.32 -5.33 -2.02
N HIS A 200 5.26 -5.16 -2.79
CA HIS A 200 4.66 -6.25 -3.56
C HIS A 200 4.26 -5.83 -4.98
N SER A 201 4.01 -6.85 -5.82
CA SER A 201 3.73 -6.70 -7.26
C SER A 201 2.53 -5.82 -7.57
N LEU A 202 1.48 -5.89 -6.75
CA LEU A 202 0.25 -5.15 -6.98
C LEU A 202 0.44 -3.65 -6.74
N GLU A 203 1.14 -3.25 -5.67
CA GLU A 203 1.54 -1.84 -5.46
C GLU A 203 2.38 -1.33 -6.63
N ASP A 204 3.44 -2.08 -7.01
CA ASP A 204 4.31 -1.69 -8.12
C ASP A 204 3.55 -1.51 -9.44
N LYS A 205 2.55 -2.35 -9.71
CA LYS A 205 1.68 -2.26 -10.87
C LYS A 205 0.85 -0.98 -10.88
N ILE A 206 0.25 -0.62 -9.74
CA ILE A 206 -0.58 0.59 -9.59
C ILE A 206 0.29 1.85 -9.73
N ILE A 207 1.42 1.92 -9.02
CA ILE A 207 2.35 3.05 -9.05
C ILE A 207 2.91 3.26 -10.47
N LYS A 208 3.36 2.17 -11.10
CA LYS A 208 3.85 2.19 -12.48
C LYS A 208 2.79 2.72 -13.44
N TYR A 209 1.56 2.22 -13.32
CA TYR A 209 0.46 2.65 -14.18
C TYR A 209 0.20 4.15 -14.00
N PHE A 210 0.07 4.61 -12.75
CA PHE A 210 -0.22 6.01 -12.42
C PHE A 210 0.81 6.96 -13.03
N PHE A 211 2.07 6.75 -12.72
CA PHE A 211 3.12 7.62 -13.26
C PHE A 211 3.22 7.56 -14.79
N LYS A 212 3.12 6.35 -15.35
CA LYS A 212 3.20 6.18 -16.80
C LYS A 212 2.04 6.86 -17.53
N SER A 213 0.81 6.71 -17.06
CA SER A 213 -0.39 7.28 -17.70
C SER A 213 -0.40 8.81 -17.71
N LEU A 214 0.33 9.45 -16.79
CA LEU A 214 0.43 10.90 -16.65
C LEU A 214 1.74 11.48 -17.21
N SER A 215 2.66 10.62 -17.70
CA SER A 215 3.97 11.04 -18.24
C SER A 215 4.13 10.75 -19.73
N GLU A 216 3.29 9.90 -20.32
CA GLU A 216 3.41 9.55 -21.73
C GLU A 216 2.37 10.29 -22.57
N ILE A 217 2.85 10.92 -23.65
CA ILE A 217 1.97 11.32 -24.76
C ILE A 217 1.54 10.02 -25.43
N LYS A 218 0.25 9.67 -25.37
CA LYS A 218 -0.27 8.58 -26.17
C LYS A 218 -0.02 8.92 -27.63
N SER A 219 0.88 8.21 -28.30
CA SER A 219 1.08 8.36 -29.73
C SER A 219 -0.24 8.08 -30.42
N VAL A 220 -0.80 9.11 -31.03
CA VAL A 220 -1.99 8.97 -31.87
C VAL A 220 -1.52 8.30 -33.16
N SER A 221 -2.28 7.34 -33.65
CA SER A 221 -2.04 6.73 -34.95
C SER A 221 -1.82 7.84 -36.01
N ARG A 222 -0.86 7.64 -36.94
CA ARG A 222 -0.55 8.61 -38.01
C ARG A 222 -1.78 9.04 -38.86
N TYR A 223 -2.87 8.33 -38.73
CA TYR A 223 -4.14 8.53 -39.45
C TYR A 223 -5.22 9.24 -38.64
N MET A 224 -4.94 9.63 -37.36
CA MET A 224 -5.92 10.38 -36.57
C MET A 224 -5.55 11.88 -36.53
N PRO A 225 -6.54 12.80 -36.52
CA PRO A 225 -6.29 14.23 -36.36
C PRO A 225 -5.50 14.46 -35.08
N LYS A 226 -4.54 15.40 -35.10
CA LYS A 226 -3.75 15.79 -33.93
C LYS A 226 -4.70 16.18 -32.80
N ILE A 227 -4.93 15.27 -31.85
CA ILE A 227 -5.61 15.58 -30.60
C ILE A 227 -4.68 16.54 -29.85
N LYS A 228 -5.22 17.67 -29.34
CA LYS A 228 -4.49 18.66 -28.53
C LYS A 228 -3.53 17.92 -27.59
N GLU A 229 -2.25 18.22 -27.67
CA GLU A 229 -1.20 17.59 -26.87
C GLU A 229 -1.61 17.63 -25.40
N LYS A 230 -1.88 16.44 -24.84
CA LYS A 230 -2.17 16.30 -23.43
C LYS A 230 -0.85 16.62 -22.72
N ALA A 231 -0.77 17.77 -22.07
CA ALA A 231 0.43 18.17 -21.35
C ALA A 231 0.84 17.08 -20.36
N ASN A 232 2.07 16.60 -20.45
CA ASN A 232 2.61 15.65 -19.48
C ASN A 232 2.58 16.30 -18.10
N LEU A 233 2.01 15.61 -17.14
CA LEU A 233 1.98 16.07 -15.74
C LEU A 233 3.29 15.70 -15.03
N PHE A 234 3.84 14.54 -15.39
CA PHE A 234 5.05 13.99 -14.78
C PHE A 234 6.17 13.76 -15.80
N LYS A 235 7.40 13.92 -15.33
CA LYS A 235 8.62 13.44 -15.98
C LYS A 235 9.14 12.22 -15.23
N LEU A 236 9.29 11.11 -15.95
CA LEU A 236 9.94 9.91 -15.42
C LEU A 236 11.42 9.95 -15.73
N ILE A 237 12.25 9.88 -14.71
CA ILE A 237 13.70 9.75 -14.88
C ILE A 237 14.04 8.28 -15.18
N ASN A 238 13.44 7.35 -14.43
CA ASN A 238 13.68 5.92 -14.58
C ASN A 238 12.39 5.18 -14.96
N LYS A 239 12.42 4.41 -16.06
CA LYS A 239 11.30 3.53 -16.45
C LYS A 239 11.20 2.29 -15.53
N LYS A 240 12.35 1.76 -15.07
CA LYS A 240 12.45 0.64 -14.14
C LYS A 240 12.45 1.15 -12.69
N PRO A 241 11.92 0.37 -11.73
CA PRO A 241 12.05 0.74 -10.33
C PRO A 241 13.50 0.63 -9.88
N ILE A 242 13.90 1.42 -8.89
CA ILE A 242 15.14 1.24 -8.16
C ILE A 242 14.90 0.12 -7.14
N THR A 243 15.79 -0.85 -7.10
CA THR A 243 15.75 -1.99 -6.19
C THR A 243 16.95 -1.96 -5.26
N PRO A 244 16.87 -2.56 -4.06
CA PRO A 244 17.97 -2.56 -3.11
C PRO A 244 19.19 -3.30 -3.66
N SER A 245 20.38 -2.88 -3.25
CA SER A 245 21.64 -3.56 -3.55
C SER A 245 21.75 -4.87 -2.76
N ILE A 246 22.66 -5.76 -3.19
CA ILE A 246 22.97 -7.02 -2.46
C ILE A 246 23.44 -6.70 -1.03
N GLN A 247 24.23 -5.62 -0.87
CA GLN A 247 24.70 -5.19 0.43
C GLN A 247 23.54 -4.73 1.33
N GLU A 248 22.64 -3.89 0.81
CA GLU A 248 21.46 -3.43 1.54
C GLU A 248 20.59 -4.61 1.98
N ILE A 249 20.40 -5.62 1.12
CA ILE A 249 19.62 -6.82 1.47
C ILE A 249 20.29 -7.61 2.60
N LYS A 250 21.64 -7.67 2.65
CA LYS A 250 22.36 -8.33 3.73
C LYS A 250 22.21 -7.58 5.06
N GLU A 251 22.29 -6.26 5.03
CA GLU A 251 22.17 -5.39 6.22
C GLU A 251 20.70 -5.26 6.68
N ASN A 252 19.74 -5.27 5.76
CA ASN A 252 18.32 -5.11 5.99
C ASN A 252 17.51 -6.13 5.15
N PRO A 253 17.44 -7.40 5.56
CA PRO A 253 16.75 -8.46 4.79
C PRO A 253 15.31 -8.15 4.39
N PRO A 254 14.48 -7.42 5.16
CA PRO A 254 13.14 -7.02 4.75
C PRO A 254 13.10 -6.15 3.48
N SER A 255 14.18 -5.44 3.15
CA SER A 255 14.28 -4.58 1.97
C SER A 255 14.24 -5.35 0.65
N ARG A 256 14.49 -6.67 0.64
CA ARG A 256 14.63 -7.49 -0.59
C ARG A 256 13.51 -7.34 -1.61
N SER A 257 12.32 -6.99 -1.16
CA SER A 257 11.13 -6.83 -2.02
C SER A 257 10.84 -5.36 -2.35
N ALA A 258 11.60 -4.42 -1.79
CA ALA A 258 11.39 -3.00 -1.98
C ALA A 258 11.61 -2.57 -3.44
N LYS A 259 10.73 -1.70 -3.91
CA LYS A 259 10.79 -1.10 -5.24
C LYS A 259 10.47 0.39 -5.11
N LEU A 260 11.48 1.22 -5.32
CA LEU A 260 11.30 2.66 -5.34
C LEU A 260 10.95 3.12 -6.76
N ARG A 261 9.83 3.82 -6.91
CA ARG A 261 9.47 4.58 -8.10
C ARG A 261 9.29 6.05 -7.73
N PHE A 262 9.70 6.94 -8.62
CA PHE A 262 9.46 8.36 -8.44
C PHE A 262 9.20 9.07 -9.76
N ALA A 263 8.53 10.20 -9.66
CA ALA A 263 8.26 11.09 -10.78
C ALA A 263 8.40 12.54 -10.34
N ILE A 264 8.84 13.40 -11.27
CA ILE A 264 8.93 14.84 -11.06
C ILE A 264 7.69 15.48 -11.67
N LYS A 265 6.99 16.33 -10.92
CA LYS A 265 5.85 17.08 -11.42
C LYS A 265 6.32 18.23 -12.32
N GLU A 266 5.95 18.21 -13.59
CA GLU A 266 6.40 19.23 -14.55
C GLU A 266 5.47 20.43 -14.64
N LYS A 267 4.19 20.29 -14.28
CA LYS A 267 3.17 21.33 -14.44
C LYS A 267 2.17 21.32 -13.31
N ASN A 268 1.75 22.50 -12.87
CA ASN A 268 0.64 22.66 -11.95
C ASN A 268 -0.68 22.65 -12.72
N ILE A 269 -1.31 21.47 -12.81
CA ILE A 269 -2.65 21.30 -13.37
C ILE A 269 -3.58 20.97 -12.20
N LEU A 270 -4.37 21.94 -11.76
CA LEU A 270 -5.26 21.80 -10.60
C LEU A 270 -6.29 20.67 -10.78
N ASN A 271 -6.86 20.53 -11.98
CA ASN A 271 -7.87 19.53 -12.31
C ASN A 271 -7.33 18.53 -13.33
N PHE A 272 -6.23 17.83 -13.00
CA PHE A 272 -5.73 16.79 -13.87
C PHE A 272 -6.68 15.59 -13.89
N LYS A 273 -6.86 15.01 -15.08
CA LYS A 273 -7.69 13.80 -15.26
C LYS A 273 -6.79 12.58 -15.26
N THR A 274 -7.17 11.58 -14.48
CA THR A 274 -6.54 10.26 -14.44
C THR A 274 -7.59 9.18 -14.55
N ASP A 275 -7.26 8.11 -15.25
CA ASP A 275 -8.10 6.91 -15.42
C ASP A 275 -7.73 5.79 -14.42
N ILE A 276 -6.93 6.10 -13.41
CA ILE A 276 -6.47 5.11 -12.43
C ILE A 276 -7.62 4.47 -11.66
N LEU A 277 -8.64 5.26 -11.31
CA LEU A 277 -9.83 4.75 -10.62
C LEU A 277 -10.57 3.75 -11.49
N ASP A 278 -10.84 4.08 -12.75
CA ASP A 278 -11.53 3.19 -13.70
C ASP A 278 -10.70 1.92 -13.92
N LYS A 279 -9.38 2.07 -14.08
CA LYS A 279 -8.46 0.95 -14.34
C LYS A 279 -8.40 -0.07 -13.21
N PHE A 280 -8.50 0.38 -11.97
CA PHE A 280 -8.37 -0.45 -10.77
C PHE A 280 -9.67 -0.53 -9.97
N ASN A 281 -10.81 -0.09 -10.54
CA ASN A 281 -12.12 -0.12 -9.89
C ASN A 281 -12.46 -1.50 -9.33
N TYR A 282 -12.16 -2.56 -10.07
CA TYR A 282 -12.42 -3.94 -9.64
C TYR A 282 -11.71 -4.33 -8.33
N LEU A 283 -10.57 -3.69 -8.00
CA LEU A 283 -9.88 -3.89 -6.72
C LEU A 283 -10.57 -3.09 -5.59
N ILE A 284 -10.98 -1.86 -5.89
CA ILE A 284 -11.71 -1.01 -4.94
C ILE A 284 -13.05 -1.67 -4.59
N GLU A 285 -13.76 -2.22 -5.58
CA GLU A 285 -15.00 -2.98 -5.35
C GLU A 285 -14.79 -4.19 -4.43
N ILE A 286 -13.63 -4.87 -4.51
CA ILE A 286 -13.31 -5.96 -3.58
C ILE A 286 -13.09 -5.40 -2.16
N GLU A 287 -12.41 -4.26 -1.99
CA GLU A 287 -12.26 -3.63 -0.67
C GLU A 287 -13.62 -3.23 -0.06
N ASN A 288 -14.62 -2.89 -0.87
CA ASN A 288 -15.97 -2.56 -0.41
C ASN A 288 -16.76 -3.78 0.12
N TYR A 289 -16.26 -5.02 -0.06
CA TYR A 289 -16.84 -6.17 0.64
C TYR A 289 -16.76 -6.03 2.18
N SER A 290 -15.92 -5.13 2.67
CA SER A 290 -15.88 -4.75 4.10
C SER A 290 -17.23 -4.22 4.63
N GLU A 291 -18.11 -3.72 3.78
CA GLU A 291 -19.46 -3.27 4.14
C GLU A 291 -20.39 -4.42 4.54
N LYS A 292 -19.97 -5.67 4.28
CA LYS A 292 -20.70 -6.88 4.66
C LYS A 292 -20.30 -7.42 6.04
N LEU A 293 -19.31 -6.79 6.71
CA LEU A 293 -18.76 -7.20 8.01
C LEU A 293 -19.45 -6.51 9.17
#